data_1fee1229a07d77b4898f7a9cec26336c
#
_entry.id   1fee1229a07d77b4898f7a9cec26336c
#
_cell.length_a   1.000
_cell.length_b   1.000
_cell.length_c   1.000
_cell.angle_alpha   90.00
_cell.angle_beta   90.00
_cell.angle_gamma   90.00
#
_symmetry.space_group_name_H-M   'P 1'
#
loop_
_entity.id
_entity.type
_entity.pdbx_description
1 polymer ?
#
loop_
_entity_poly.entity_id
_entity_poly.type
_entity_poly.pdbx_seq_one_letter_code
_entity_poly.pdbx_strand_id
1 'polypeptide(L)'
;MTLAFFMTGCNSMKKLQKEVIETAVVGYVNPEQLESVNGVVNFNYTINFAPKQFDKKMILKITPKIQYGSQMMNLQPMFLQGENVKNASYPVVNYDKGTSFTQKMSFNFKPGMENGVLWADIEAMRGNKSFMLSPVILNKNGIKVWKQPAFTLDGVNYVPAMTETFVSDVPAEAVGVVSGYVMFPLGKSTISQAEQNSPVMTQAVKAMEKVLADKNAKITNMFIYVSNSPEGAERLNKNLAR
;
A
#
# COMPACT_ATOMS: atom_id res chain seq x y z
N MET A 1 59.24 17.99 16.68
CA MET A 1 58.67 17.05 15.71
C MET A 1 57.39 16.48 16.32
N THR A 2 56.27 17.18 16.17
CA THR A 2 55.03 16.93 16.91
C THR A 2 53.98 16.37 15.93
N LEU A 3 53.49 15.23 16.28
CA LEU A 3 52.60 14.36 15.55
C LEU A 3 51.25 15.01 15.29
N ALA A 4 50.95 15.30 14.04
CA ALA A 4 49.61 15.63 13.56
C ALA A 4 48.92 14.33 13.03
N PHE A 5 48.46 13.49 13.94
CA PHE A 5 47.69 12.31 13.64
C PHE A 5 46.40 12.31 14.42
N PHE A 6 45.40 13.08 14.04
CA PHE A 6 44.05 12.88 14.57
C PHE A 6 43.02 13.78 13.82
N MET A 7 42.73 13.52 12.57
CA MET A 7 41.53 14.09 11.93
C MET A 7 40.90 13.24 10.83
N THR A 8 41.36 12.01 10.54
CA THR A 8 40.76 11.20 9.47
C THR A 8 39.71 10.22 9.95
N GLY A 9 39.61 9.94 11.25
CA GLY A 9 38.67 8.93 11.79
C GLY A 9 37.20 9.38 11.86
N CYS A 10 36.94 10.69 12.01
CA CYS A 10 35.56 11.17 12.17
C CYS A 10 34.72 11.15 10.90
N ASN A 11 35.32 11.31 9.73
CA ASN A 11 34.59 11.36 8.47
C ASN A 11 34.24 9.96 7.93
N SER A 12 35.10 8.98 8.16
CA SER A 12 34.82 7.59 7.77
C SER A 12 33.71 6.96 8.59
N MET A 13 33.70 7.20 9.92
CA MET A 13 32.60 6.72 10.79
C MET A 13 31.26 7.36 10.46
N LYS A 14 31.24 8.68 10.15
CA LYS A 14 30.01 9.35 9.69
C LYS A 14 29.50 8.78 8.37
N LYS A 15 30.38 8.43 7.45
CA LYS A 15 30.00 7.84 6.17
C LYS A 15 29.43 6.43 6.34
N LEU A 16 30.09 5.59 7.13
CA LEU A 16 29.59 4.23 7.46
C LEU A 16 28.23 4.26 8.17
N GLN A 17 28.09 5.15 9.15
CA GLN A 17 26.82 5.30 9.86
C GLN A 17 25.71 5.80 8.96
N LYS A 18 26.00 6.70 8.03
CA LYS A 18 25.09 7.16 7.01
C LYS A 18 24.58 6.01 6.13
N GLU A 19 25.49 5.22 5.56
CA GLU A 19 25.16 4.09 4.69
C GLU A 19 24.34 3.03 5.43
N VAL A 20 24.69 2.71 6.67
CA VAL A 20 23.97 1.73 7.49
C VAL A 20 22.56 2.21 7.82
N ILE A 21 22.39 3.48 8.19
CA ILE A 21 21.08 4.03 8.48
C ILE A 21 20.21 4.10 7.24
N GLU A 22 20.76 4.57 6.12
CA GLU A 22 20.04 4.62 4.85
C GLU A 22 19.56 3.22 4.44
N THR A 23 20.40 2.20 4.56
CA THR A 23 20.03 0.81 4.25
C THR A 23 18.94 0.28 5.20
N ALA A 24 19.06 0.56 6.50
CA ALA A 24 18.06 0.14 7.48
C ALA A 24 16.71 0.82 7.26
N VAL A 25 16.73 2.13 6.93
CA VAL A 25 15.50 2.90 6.68
C VAL A 25 14.77 2.44 5.42
N VAL A 26 15.46 1.92 4.43
CA VAL A 26 14.78 1.30 3.28
C VAL A 26 13.83 0.20 3.74
N GLY A 27 14.18 -0.61 4.74
CA GLY A 27 13.30 -1.60 5.37
C GLY A 27 12.41 -2.33 4.36
N TYR A 28 11.13 -2.49 4.72
CA TYR A 28 10.13 -2.98 3.79
C TYR A 28 8.74 -2.42 4.09
N VAL A 29 7.95 -2.31 3.04
CA VAL A 29 6.55 -1.90 3.06
C VAL A 29 5.67 -3.14 2.86
N ASN A 30 4.63 -3.29 3.65
CA ASN A 30 3.70 -4.42 3.55
C ASN A 30 2.25 -3.90 3.55
N PRO A 31 1.44 -4.17 2.52
CA PRO A 31 1.79 -4.98 1.33
C PRO A 31 2.84 -4.31 0.45
N GLU A 32 3.62 -5.09 -0.31
CA GLU A 32 4.63 -4.58 -1.24
C GLU A 32 3.97 -3.76 -2.36
N GLN A 33 2.84 -4.24 -2.87
CA GLN A 33 1.97 -3.47 -3.73
C GLN A 33 1.00 -2.66 -2.86
N LEU A 34 1.16 -1.34 -2.86
CA LEU A 34 0.22 -0.46 -2.17
C LEU A 34 -1.14 -0.44 -2.89
N GLU A 35 -2.20 -0.45 -2.09
CA GLU A 35 -3.56 -0.51 -2.60
C GLU A 35 -4.43 0.55 -1.96
N SER A 36 -5.25 1.22 -2.77
CA SER A 36 -6.29 2.12 -2.29
C SER A 36 -7.63 1.39 -2.26
N VAL A 37 -8.18 1.21 -1.07
CA VAL A 37 -9.50 0.62 -0.86
C VAL A 37 -10.44 1.71 -0.39
N ASN A 38 -11.49 1.98 -1.16
CA ASN A 38 -12.45 3.07 -0.87
C ASN A 38 -11.78 4.44 -0.69
N GLY A 39 -10.72 4.71 -1.46
CA GLY A 39 -10.01 5.98 -1.39
C GLY A 39 -9.01 6.08 -0.24
N VAL A 40 -8.76 5.02 0.52
CA VAL A 40 -7.79 4.99 1.61
C VAL A 40 -6.69 3.98 1.32
N VAL A 41 -5.45 4.37 1.53
CA VAL A 41 -4.26 3.50 1.43
C VAL A 41 -3.78 3.19 2.83
N ASN A 42 -3.70 1.91 3.16
CA ASN A 42 -3.18 1.42 4.44
C ASN A 42 -1.98 0.50 4.19
N PHE A 43 -0.91 0.67 4.96
CA PHE A 43 0.26 -0.20 4.88
C PHE A 43 1.03 -0.20 6.20
N ASN A 44 1.88 -1.19 6.36
CA ASN A 44 2.87 -1.23 7.43
C ASN A 44 4.24 -0.88 6.85
N TYR A 45 4.97 -0.04 7.55
CA TYR A 45 6.37 0.25 7.24
C TYR A 45 7.24 -0.31 8.35
N THR A 46 8.11 -1.27 8.01
CA THR A 46 8.99 -1.95 8.96
C THR A 46 10.45 -1.62 8.68
N ILE A 47 11.17 -1.27 9.72
CA ILE A 47 12.60 -0.93 9.71
C ILE A 47 13.33 -1.86 10.65
N ASN A 48 14.48 -2.38 10.22
CA ASN A 48 15.29 -3.30 11.00
C ASN A 48 16.69 -2.71 11.22
N PHE A 49 17.08 -2.57 12.46
CA PHE A 49 18.45 -2.26 12.84
C PHE A 49 19.13 -3.52 13.40
N ALA A 50 20.21 -3.92 12.80
CA ALA A 50 21.03 -4.99 13.34
C ALA A 50 21.85 -4.50 14.57
N PRO A 51 22.39 -5.41 15.38
CA PRO A 51 23.25 -5.05 16.50
C PRO A 51 24.37 -4.10 16.09
N LYS A 52 24.64 -3.10 16.92
CA LYS A 52 25.71 -2.08 16.79
C LYS A 52 25.57 -1.11 15.59
N GLN A 53 24.42 -1.10 14.93
CA GLN A 53 24.18 -0.22 13.78
C GLN A 53 23.69 1.19 14.13
N PHE A 54 23.06 1.39 15.29
CA PHE A 54 22.44 2.65 15.65
C PHE A 54 23.19 3.35 16.78
N ASP A 55 23.55 4.64 16.60
CA ASP A 55 24.27 5.40 17.65
C ASP A 55 23.39 5.60 18.88
N LYS A 56 23.94 5.24 20.05
CA LYS A 56 23.25 5.31 21.36
C LYS A 56 22.75 6.73 21.74
N LYS A 57 23.29 7.80 21.14
CA LYS A 57 22.95 9.21 21.42
C LYS A 57 22.22 9.90 20.26
N MET A 58 21.78 9.16 19.26
CA MET A 58 21.13 9.70 18.07
C MET A 58 19.61 9.62 18.18
N ILE A 59 18.94 10.62 17.63
CA ILE A 59 17.53 10.57 17.28
C ILE A 59 17.45 10.51 15.75
N LEU A 60 16.62 9.64 15.23
CA LEU A 60 16.33 9.54 13.81
C LEU A 60 14.87 9.91 13.57
N LYS A 61 14.64 10.88 12.69
CA LYS A 61 13.33 11.23 12.18
C LYS A 61 13.24 10.77 10.74
N ILE A 62 12.24 9.97 10.44
CA ILE A 62 11.95 9.45 9.12
C ILE A 62 10.59 9.99 8.71
N THR A 63 10.55 10.75 7.62
CA THR A 63 9.32 11.34 7.10
C THR A 63 8.99 10.70 5.76
N PRO A 64 8.12 9.68 5.73
CA PRO A 64 7.63 9.12 4.48
C PRO A 64 6.83 10.17 3.72
N LYS A 65 6.93 10.15 2.40
CA LYS A 65 6.22 11.06 1.49
C LYS A 65 5.90 10.36 0.19
N ILE A 66 4.78 10.68 -0.39
CA ILE A 66 4.41 10.21 -1.72
C ILE A 66 4.55 11.34 -2.73
N GLN A 67 5.27 11.07 -3.81
CA GLN A 67 5.39 11.96 -4.95
C GLN A 67 4.50 11.42 -6.08
N TYR A 68 3.66 12.26 -6.65
CA TYR A 68 2.78 11.92 -7.76
C TYR A 68 2.62 13.13 -8.68
N GLY A 69 2.97 12.95 -9.96
CA GLY A 69 3.13 14.08 -10.88
C GLY A 69 4.11 15.12 -10.34
N SER A 70 3.69 16.38 -10.30
CA SER A 70 4.46 17.48 -9.70
C SER A 70 4.15 17.71 -8.21
N GLN A 71 3.27 16.90 -7.62
CA GLN A 71 2.84 17.06 -6.24
C GLN A 71 3.60 16.13 -5.30
N MET A 72 3.67 16.53 -4.02
CA MET A 72 4.26 15.75 -2.96
C MET A 72 3.40 15.87 -1.69
N MET A 73 3.17 14.76 -1.02
CA MET A 73 2.44 14.71 0.25
C MET A 73 3.30 14.02 1.30
N ASN A 74 3.53 14.71 2.42
CA ASN A 74 4.20 14.10 3.58
C ASN A 74 3.20 13.26 4.37
N LEU A 75 3.68 12.11 4.86
CA LEU A 75 2.96 11.26 5.77
C LEU A 75 3.42 11.50 7.21
N GLN A 76 2.83 10.80 8.15
CA GLN A 76 3.19 10.91 9.56
C GLN A 76 4.65 10.50 9.77
N PRO A 77 5.48 11.35 10.39
CA PRO A 77 6.87 11.01 10.64
C PRO A 77 7.00 9.93 11.73
N MET A 78 8.01 9.09 11.60
CA MET A 78 8.47 8.16 12.61
C MET A 78 9.69 8.72 13.30
N PHE A 79 9.74 8.60 14.62
CA PHE A 79 10.91 8.97 15.43
C PHE A 79 11.44 7.75 16.15
N LEU A 80 12.77 7.60 16.14
CA LEU A 80 13.48 6.54 16.85
C LEU A 80 14.63 7.17 17.64
N GLN A 81 14.98 6.59 18.78
CA GLN A 81 16.09 7.12 19.59
C GLN A 81 17.03 6.01 20.04
N GLY A 82 18.29 6.36 20.24
CA GLY A 82 19.27 5.51 20.88
C GLY A 82 19.12 5.48 22.41
N GLU A 83 19.66 4.46 23.05
CA GLU A 83 19.51 4.16 24.49
C GLU A 83 19.97 5.30 25.42
N ASN A 84 20.93 6.12 24.98
CA ASN A 84 21.52 7.19 25.81
C ASN A 84 20.98 8.59 25.47
N VAL A 85 19.90 8.68 24.70
CA VAL A 85 19.22 9.94 24.46
C VAL A 85 18.43 10.31 25.71
N LYS A 86 18.65 11.54 26.20
CA LYS A 86 17.94 12.11 27.35
C LYS A 86 16.84 13.07 26.86
N ASN A 87 15.80 13.19 27.65
CA ASN A 87 14.70 14.15 27.40
C ASN A 87 13.90 13.91 26.10
N ALA A 88 13.85 12.67 25.61
CA ALA A 88 12.98 12.27 24.52
C ALA A 88 12.26 10.95 24.88
N SER A 89 11.05 10.75 24.33
CA SER A 89 10.20 9.60 24.64
C SER A 89 9.83 8.85 23.34
N TYR A 90 10.83 8.67 22.49
CA TYR A 90 10.63 7.89 21.25
C TYR A 90 10.96 6.41 21.47
N PRO A 91 10.48 5.51 20.60
CA PRO A 91 10.89 4.11 20.61
C PRO A 91 12.42 3.96 20.56
N VAL A 92 12.96 3.11 21.44
CA VAL A 92 14.40 2.96 21.64
C VAL A 92 14.97 1.87 20.76
N VAL A 93 16.02 2.18 20.01
CA VAL A 93 16.82 1.19 19.27
C VAL A 93 17.87 0.64 20.21
N ASN A 94 17.80 -0.68 20.50
CA ASN A 94 18.77 -1.34 21.33
C ASN A 94 20.10 -1.56 20.56
N TYR A 95 21.18 -1.02 21.09
CA TYR A 95 22.47 -1.07 20.41
C TYR A 95 23.05 -2.48 20.33
N ASP A 96 22.95 -3.26 21.41
CA ASP A 96 23.61 -4.56 21.48
C ASP A 96 22.79 -5.70 20.83
N LYS A 97 21.46 -5.58 20.83
CA LYS A 97 20.56 -6.60 20.30
C LYS A 97 19.98 -6.24 18.92
N GLY A 98 20.11 -4.98 18.51
CA GLY A 98 19.33 -4.47 17.39
C GLY A 98 17.85 -4.33 17.73
N THR A 99 17.05 -3.83 16.80
CA THR A 99 15.61 -3.66 17.02
C THR A 99 14.87 -3.58 15.68
N SER A 100 13.67 -4.15 15.65
CA SER A 100 12.74 -4.01 14.54
C SER A 100 11.57 -3.13 14.97
N PHE A 101 11.18 -2.18 14.12
CA PHE A 101 10.03 -1.32 14.32
C PHE A 101 9.07 -1.42 13.17
N THR A 102 7.79 -1.48 13.48
CA THR A 102 6.72 -1.44 12.49
C THR A 102 5.76 -0.31 12.84
N GLN A 103 5.53 0.59 11.89
CA GLN A 103 4.54 1.63 12.00
C GLN A 103 3.43 1.41 10.98
N LYS A 104 2.18 1.45 11.46
CA LYS A 104 1.01 1.47 10.59
C LYS A 104 0.86 2.88 10.00
N MET A 105 0.69 2.93 8.70
CA MET A 105 0.53 4.14 7.93
C MET A 105 -0.82 4.13 7.22
N SER A 106 -1.44 5.31 7.12
CA SER A 106 -2.69 5.49 6.39
C SER A 106 -2.73 6.87 5.76
N PHE A 107 -3.25 6.96 4.54
CA PHE A 107 -3.49 8.24 3.89
C PHE A 107 -4.61 8.14 2.85
N ASN A 108 -5.22 9.28 2.51
CA ASN A 108 -6.23 9.35 1.47
C ASN A 108 -5.57 9.34 0.09
N PHE A 109 -6.05 8.44 -0.75
CA PHE A 109 -5.65 8.37 -2.16
C PHE A 109 -6.12 9.62 -2.91
N LYS A 110 -5.29 10.12 -3.80
CA LYS A 110 -5.61 11.21 -4.72
C LYS A 110 -5.30 10.78 -6.15
N PRO A 111 -6.08 11.26 -7.15
CA PRO A 111 -5.80 11.00 -8.56
C PRO A 111 -4.35 11.35 -8.92
N GLY A 112 -3.70 10.49 -9.69
CA GLY A 112 -2.28 10.60 -10.04
C GLY A 112 -1.33 9.82 -9.13
N MET A 113 -1.81 9.32 -7.98
CA MET A 113 -1.00 8.46 -7.09
C MET A 113 -0.84 7.04 -7.62
N GLU A 114 -1.58 6.65 -8.64
CA GLU A 114 -1.44 5.35 -9.32
C GLU A 114 0.00 5.08 -9.77
N ASN A 115 0.67 6.15 -10.22
CA ASN A 115 2.08 6.12 -10.62
C ASN A 115 3.00 6.78 -9.58
N GLY A 116 2.50 6.93 -8.35
CA GLY A 116 3.24 7.59 -7.28
C GLY A 116 4.43 6.78 -6.80
N VAL A 117 5.44 7.48 -6.30
CA VAL A 117 6.62 6.89 -5.66
C VAL A 117 6.63 7.26 -4.20
N LEU A 118 6.74 6.26 -3.33
CA LEU A 118 6.88 6.46 -1.89
C LEU A 118 8.36 6.60 -1.53
N TRP A 119 8.70 7.74 -0.94
CA TRP A 119 10.04 8.10 -0.47
C TRP A 119 10.07 8.25 1.03
N ALA A 120 11.26 8.35 1.61
CA ALA A 120 11.45 8.86 2.95
C ALA A 120 12.58 9.90 2.99
N ASP A 121 12.31 11.03 3.62
CA ASP A 121 13.35 11.95 4.09
C ASP A 121 13.83 11.47 5.45
N ILE A 122 15.15 11.52 5.65
CA ILE A 122 15.80 11.02 6.86
C ILE A 122 16.59 12.17 7.48
N GLU A 123 16.25 12.52 8.71
CA GLU A 123 16.96 13.50 9.51
C GLU A 123 17.55 12.81 10.74
N ALA A 124 18.87 12.86 10.87
CA ALA A 124 19.58 12.37 12.03
C ALA A 124 20.00 13.52 12.93
N MET A 125 19.68 13.42 14.22
CA MET A 125 19.92 14.45 15.24
C MET A 125 20.80 13.89 16.36
N ARG A 126 21.78 14.66 16.78
CA ARG A 126 22.65 14.32 17.91
C ARG A 126 23.01 15.56 18.71
N GLY A 127 22.50 15.67 19.94
CA GLY A 127 22.58 16.89 20.72
C GLY A 127 21.92 18.07 19.98
N ASN A 128 22.62 19.17 19.80
CA ASN A 128 22.12 20.36 19.11
C ASN A 128 22.43 20.36 17.60
N LYS A 129 22.86 19.24 17.04
CA LYS A 129 23.20 19.12 15.62
C LYS A 129 22.20 18.21 14.92
N SER A 130 21.73 18.64 13.76
CA SER A 130 20.97 17.78 12.84
C SER A 130 21.64 17.74 11.47
N PHE A 131 21.42 16.68 10.74
CA PHE A 131 21.87 16.52 9.36
C PHE A 131 20.88 15.66 8.57
N MET A 132 20.64 16.11 7.35
CA MET A 132 19.82 15.34 6.41
C MET A 132 20.67 14.27 5.74
N LEU A 133 20.12 13.07 5.65
CA LEU A 133 20.66 12.00 4.82
C LEU A 133 20.03 12.05 3.44
N SER A 134 20.55 11.26 2.50
CA SER A 134 19.94 11.15 1.19
C SER A 134 18.53 10.55 1.32
N PRO A 135 17.53 11.08 0.61
CA PRO A 135 16.21 10.47 0.58
C PRO A 135 16.28 9.04 0.03
N VAL A 136 15.46 8.15 0.55
CA VAL A 136 15.41 6.76 0.09
C VAL A 136 14.06 6.43 -0.52
N ILE A 137 14.07 5.58 -1.54
CA ILE A 137 12.85 5.06 -2.15
C ILE A 137 12.38 3.89 -1.30
N LEU A 138 11.13 3.96 -0.82
CA LEU A 138 10.49 2.90 -0.06
C LEU A 138 9.65 1.98 -0.96
N ASN A 139 8.97 2.58 -1.94
CA ASN A 139 8.16 1.83 -2.91
C ASN A 139 8.03 2.65 -4.21
N LYS A 140 8.22 1.99 -5.35
CA LYS A 140 8.12 2.58 -6.70
C LYS A 140 7.01 1.97 -7.55
N ASN A 141 6.22 1.05 -6.98
CA ASN A 141 5.24 0.26 -7.74
C ASN A 141 3.91 1.00 -7.95
N GLY A 142 3.81 2.25 -7.45
CA GLY A 142 2.57 3.00 -7.50
C GLY A 142 1.51 2.48 -6.54
N ILE A 143 0.28 2.96 -6.70
CA ILE A 143 -0.86 2.57 -5.87
C ILE A 143 -1.94 1.97 -6.75
N LYS A 144 -2.28 0.72 -6.53
CA LYS A 144 -3.39 0.05 -7.17
C LYS A 144 -4.71 0.54 -6.58
N VAL A 145 -5.65 0.92 -7.42
CA VAL A 145 -6.93 1.48 -6.97
C VAL A 145 -8.01 0.41 -7.00
N TRP A 146 -8.58 0.15 -5.83
CA TRP A 146 -9.75 -0.71 -5.68
C TRP A 146 -10.98 0.17 -5.47
N LYS A 147 -11.95 0.06 -6.35
CA LYS A 147 -13.26 0.69 -6.17
C LYS A 147 -14.27 -0.41 -5.95
N GLN A 148 -15.00 -0.33 -4.85
CA GLN A 148 -16.16 -1.18 -4.66
C GLN A 148 -17.31 -0.61 -5.49
N PRO A 149 -17.88 -1.37 -6.43
CA PRO A 149 -19.11 -0.93 -7.06
C PRO A 149 -20.21 -0.90 -5.98
N ALA A 150 -20.80 0.27 -5.78
CA ALA A 150 -21.99 0.39 -4.98
C ALA A 150 -23.21 0.06 -5.86
N PHE A 151 -24.07 -0.83 -5.41
CA PHE A 151 -25.37 -1.05 -6.04
C PHE A 151 -26.46 -1.08 -4.98
N THR A 152 -27.67 -0.73 -5.41
CA THR A 152 -28.83 -0.72 -4.54
C THR A 152 -29.70 -1.93 -4.89
N LEU A 153 -29.97 -2.77 -3.92
CA LEU A 153 -30.91 -3.88 -4.02
C LEU A 153 -32.00 -3.64 -2.95
N ASP A 154 -33.26 -3.61 -3.37
CA ASP A 154 -34.42 -3.39 -2.49
C ASP A 154 -34.31 -2.17 -1.55
N GLY A 155 -33.69 -1.07 -2.04
CA GLY A 155 -33.48 0.15 -1.28
C GLY A 155 -32.31 0.10 -0.28
N VAL A 156 -31.60 -1.01 -0.18
CA VAL A 156 -30.41 -1.17 0.65
C VAL A 156 -29.17 -1.04 -0.20
N ASN A 157 -28.23 -0.20 0.25
CA ASN A 157 -26.94 -0.07 -0.42
C ASN A 157 -26.04 -1.25 -0.04
N TYR A 158 -25.77 -2.10 -1.00
CA TYR A 158 -24.78 -3.17 -0.86
C TYR A 158 -23.43 -2.68 -1.39
N VAL A 159 -22.40 -2.90 -0.60
CA VAL A 159 -21.01 -2.69 -1.02
C VAL A 159 -20.39 -4.07 -1.15
N PRO A 160 -20.29 -4.63 -2.36
CA PRO A 160 -19.67 -5.94 -2.54
C PRO A 160 -18.19 -5.88 -2.17
N ALA A 161 -17.65 -6.99 -1.69
CA ALA A 161 -16.23 -7.11 -1.42
C ALA A 161 -15.41 -6.92 -2.70
N MET A 162 -14.70 -5.87 -2.75
CA MET A 162 -13.65 -5.43 -3.67
C MET A 162 -13.71 -5.91 -5.13
N THR A 163 -13.89 -4.98 -6.04
CA THR A 163 -13.59 -5.17 -7.46
C THR A 163 -12.36 -4.38 -7.88
N GLU A 164 -11.43 -5.05 -8.52
CA GLU A 164 -10.26 -4.42 -9.10
C GLU A 164 -10.66 -3.55 -10.29
N THR A 165 -10.39 -2.27 -10.24
CA THR A 165 -10.56 -1.41 -11.41
C THR A 165 -9.19 -1.25 -12.06
N PHE A 166 -8.96 -1.96 -13.16
CA PHE A 166 -7.80 -1.70 -14.00
C PHE A 166 -8.04 -0.38 -14.72
N VAL A 167 -7.24 0.61 -14.41
CA VAL A 167 -7.10 1.78 -15.29
C VAL A 167 -6.18 1.33 -16.42
N SER A 168 -6.76 0.90 -17.53
CA SER A 168 -5.99 0.63 -18.73
C SER A 168 -5.60 1.99 -19.36
N ASP A 169 -4.36 2.11 -19.83
CA ASP A 169 -3.88 3.18 -20.69
C ASP A 169 -4.51 3.13 -22.11
N VAL A 170 -5.78 2.75 -22.21
CA VAL A 170 -6.50 2.75 -23.48
C VAL A 170 -7.02 4.16 -23.72
N PRO A 171 -6.76 4.75 -24.90
CA PRO A 171 -7.33 6.04 -25.27
C PRO A 171 -8.84 6.03 -25.07
N ALA A 172 -9.39 7.17 -24.69
CA ALA A 172 -10.80 7.38 -24.28
C ALA A 172 -11.88 7.05 -25.34
N GLU A 173 -11.63 6.16 -26.26
CA GLU A 173 -12.59 5.67 -27.24
C GLU A 173 -13.39 4.53 -26.59
N ALA A 174 -14.52 4.91 -26.00
CA ALA A 174 -15.65 4.05 -25.67
C ALA A 174 -15.35 2.70 -24.98
N VAL A 175 -14.74 2.74 -23.79
CA VAL A 175 -14.71 1.55 -22.94
C VAL A 175 -16.08 1.39 -22.26
N GLY A 176 -16.92 0.51 -22.78
CA GLY A 176 -18.15 0.10 -22.10
C GLY A 176 -17.85 -1.01 -21.12
N VAL A 177 -18.22 -0.83 -19.86
CA VAL A 177 -18.18 -1.89 -18.85
C VAL A 177 -19.58 -2.46 -18.69
N VAL A 178 -19.72 -3.77 -18.90
CA VAL A 178 -20.94 -4.50 -18.61
C VAL A 178 -20.69 -5.31 -17.35
N SER A 179 -21.51 -5.13 -16.35
CA SER A 179 -21.42 -5.88 -15.09
C SER A 179 -22.77 -6.52 -14.76
N GLY A 180 -22.71 -7.70 -14.18
CA GLY A 180 -23.86 -8.43 -13.65
C GLY A 180 -23.41 -9.22 -12.41
N TYR A 181 -24.38 -9.62 -11.60
CA TYR A 181 -24.11 -10.47 -10.44
C TYR A 181 -25.22 -11.48 -10.25
N VAL A 182 -24.89 -12.57 -9.59
CA VAL A 182 -25.84 -13.60 -9.15
C VAL A 182 -25.60 -13.92 -7.69
N MET A 183 -26.69 -14.16 -6.97
CA MET A 183 -26.62 -14.59 -5.59
C MET A 183 -26.89 -16.09 -5.47
N PHE A 184 -26.10 -16.75 -4.64
CA PHE A 184 -26.31 -18.16 -4.36
C PHE A 184 -27.19 -18.33 -3.12
N PRO A 185 -28.14 -19.27 -3.13
CA PRO A 185 -28.88 -19.61 -1.92
C PRO A 185 -27.93 -20.07 -0.81
N LEU A 186 -28.31 -19.82 0.43
CA LEU A 186 -27.48 -20.18 1.59
C LEU A 186 -27.04 -21.66 1.55
N GLY A 187 -25.72 -21.87 1.64
CA GLY A 187 -25.12 -23.21 1.62
C GLY A 187 -25.16 -23.94 0.29
N LYS A 188 -25.44 -23.25 -0.82
CA LYS A 188 -25.49 -23.86 -2.17
C LYS A 188 -24.53 -23.15 -3.14
N SER A 189 -23.98 -23.91 -4.08
CA SER A 189 -23.15 -23.41 -5.18
C SER A 189 -23.89 -23.39 -6.54
N THR A 190 -25.19 -23.68 -6.53
CA THR A 190 -26.01 -23.67 -7.74
C THR A 190 -26.82 -22.39 -7.86
N ILE A 191 -26.76 -21.75 -9.03
CA ILE A 191 -27.53 -20.54 -9.33
C ILE A 191 -29.00 -20.93 -9.48
N SER A 192 -29.90 -20.25 -8.77
CA SER A 192 -31.35 -20.48 -8.91
C SER A 192 -31.86 -19.94 -10.24
N GLN A 193 -32.98 -20.50 -10.73
CA GLN A 193 -33.66 -20.01 -11.94
C GLN A 193 -34.06 -18.53 -11.80
N ALA A 194 -34.49 -18.13 -10.61
CA ALA A 194 -34.85 -16.75 -10.30
C ALA A 194 -33.66 -15.79 -10.47
N GLU A 195 -32.48 -16.18 -10.03
CA GLU A 195 -31.24 -15.39 -10.18
C GLU A 195 -30.80 -15.33 -11.65
N GLN A 196 -30.90 -16.45 -12.40
CA GLN A 196 -30.58 -16.47 -13.83
C GLN A 196 -31.48 -15.50 -14.62
N ASN A 197 -32.75 -15.39 -14.23
CA ASN A 197 -33.73 -14.51 -14.86
C ASN A 197 -33.84 -13.14 -14.19
N SER A 198 -32.95 -12.81 -13.27
CA SER A 198 -32.97 -11.51 -12.60
C SER A 198 -32.81 -10.37 -13.60
N PRO A 199 -33.40 -9.18 -13.32
CA PRO A 199 -33.25 -8.01 -14.19
C PRO A 199 -31.79 -7.65 -14.47
N VAL A 200 -30.93 -7.79 -13.44
CA VAL A 200 -29.50 -7.51 -13.54
C VAL A 200 -28.81 -8.45 -14.50
N MET A 201 -29.05 -9.76 -14.39
CA MET A 201 -28.48 -10.75 -15.32
C MET A 201 -29.04 -10.59 -16.73
N THR A 202 -30.33 -10.34 -16.86
CA THR A 202 -30.96 -10.10 -18.16
C THR A 202 -30.36 -8.86 -18.85
N GLN A 203 -30.12 -7.77 -18.12
CA GLN A 203 -29.47 -6.57 -18.66
C GLN A 203 -28.02 -6.83 -19.03
N ALA A 204 -27.26 -7.54 -18.20
CA ALA A 204 -25.86 -7.87 -18.45
C ALA A 204 -25.72 -8.76 -19.70
N VAL A 205 -26.57 -9.78 -19.85
CA VAL A 205 -26.58 -10.64 -21.02
C VAL A 205 -26.95 -9.86 -22.30
N LYS A 206 -28.00 -9.04 -22.27
CA LYS A 206 -28.39 -8.20 -23.43
C LYS A 206 -27.27 -7.21 -23.81
N ALA A 207 -26.59 -6.61 -22.83
CA ALA A 207 -25.49 -5.71 -23.11
C ALA A 207 -24.29 -6.45 -23.71
N MET A 208 -24.01 -7.67 -23.25
CA MET A 208 -22.97 -8.54 -23.81
C MET A 208 -23.31 -9.00 -25.24
N GLU A 209 -24.56 -9.41 -25.50
CA GLU A 209 -25.04 -9.74 -26.83
C GLU A 209 -24.91 -8.55 -27.80
N LYS A 210 -25.20 -7.33 -27.36
CA LYS A 210 -25.02 -6.12 -28.16
C LYS A 210 -23.55 -5.90 -28.52
N VAL A 211 -22.63 -6.07 -27.56
CA VAL A 211 -21.17 -5.96 -27.81
C VAL A 211 -20.71 -7.06 -28.78
N LEU A 212 -21.17 -8.28 -28.62
CA LEU A 212 -20.82 -9.40 -29.52
C LEU A 212 -21.37 -9.23 -30.93
N ALA A 213 -22.51 -8.55 -31.11
CA ALA A 213 -23.09 -8.25 -32.39
C ALA A 213 -22.44 -7.09 -33.13
N ASP A 214 -21.67 -6.23 -32.41
CA ASP A 214 -20.99 -5.09 -33.00
C ASP A 214 -19.63 -5.50 -33.56
N LYS A 215 -19.49 -5.38 -34.89
CA LYS A 215 -18.25 -5.74 -35.59
C LYS A 215 -17.05 -4.84 -35.24
N ASN A 216 -17.32 -3.67 -34.67
CA ASN A 216 -16.30 -2.72 -34.25
C ASN A 216 -15.93 -2.82 -32.76
N ALA A 217 -16.69 -3.66 -32.03
CA ALA A 217 -16.45 -3.88 -30.61
C ALA A 217 -15.65 -5.16 -30.37
N LYS A 218 -14.79 -5.13 -29.38
CA LYS A 218 -14.00 -6.29 -28.96
C LYS A 218 -14.04 -6.40 -27.44
N ILE A 219 -14.37 -7.59 -26.96
CA ILE A 219 -14.19 -7.91 -25.54
C ILE A 219 -12.71 -8.10 -25.29
N THR A 220 -12.09 -7.20 -24.53
CA THR A 220 -10.68 -7.25 -24.19
C THR A 220 -10.42 -8.08 -22.94
N ASN A 221 -11.33 -7.98 -21.97
CA ASN A 221 -11.20 -8.69 -20.70
C ASN A 221 -12.57 -9.13 -20.18
N MET A 222 -12.61 -10.28 -19.56
CA MET A 222 -13.75 -10.79 -18.79
C MET A 222 -13.26 -11.20 -17.41
N PHE A 223 -13.91 -10.69 -16.38
CA PHE A 223 -13.58 -11.02 -15.00
C PHE A 223 -14.78 -11.63 -14.31
N ILE A 224 -14.55 -12.73 -13.62
CA ILE A 224 -15.56 -13.40 -12.79
C ILE A 224 -15.04 -13.41 -11.37
N TYR A 225 -15.75 -12.74 -10.49
CA TYR A 225 -15.43 -12.70 -9.07
C TYR A 225 -16.44 -13.53 -8.31
N VAL A 226 -15.95 -14.40 -7.47
CA VAL A 226 -16.77 -15.19 -6.56
C VAL A 226 -16.43 -14.80 -5.14
N SER A 227 -17.42 -14.36 -4.38
CA SER A 227 -17.28 -14.11 -2.95
C SER A 227 -18.23 -15.00 -2.16
N ASN A 228 -17.82 -15.38 -0.98
CA ASN A 228 -18.62 -16.13 -0.04
C ASN A 228 -19.06 -15.22 1.12
N SER A 229 -20.21 -15.56 1.72
CA SER A 229 -20.67 -14.90 2.94
C SER A 229 -19.60 -15.04 4.04
N PRO A 230 -19.37 -14.00 4.85
CA PRO A 230 -18.48 -14.09 6.02
C PRO A 230 -19.06 -14.99 7.11
N GLU A 231 -20.35 -15.36 7.02
CA GLU A 231 -21.05 -16.22 7.96
C GLU A 231 -20.74 -17.70 7.67
N GLY A 232 -20.49 -18.48 8.70
CA GLY A 232 -20.25 -19.92 8.63
C GLY A 232 -18.76 -20.33 8.68
N ALA A 233 -18.52 -21.63 8.55
CA ALA A 233 -17.16 -22.16 8.61
C ALA A 233 -16.39 -21.83 7.34
N GLU A 234 -15.23 -21.21 7.45
CA GLU A 234 -14.37 -20.79 6.33
C GLU A 234 -14.09 -21.91 5.30
N ARG A 235 -13.88 -23.14 5.79
CA ARG A 235 -13.63 -24.31 4.93
C ARG A 235 -14.85 -24.64 4.04
N LEU A 236 -16.05 -24.48 4.58
CA LEU A 236 -17.28 -24.75 3.85
C LEU A 236 -17.53 -23.68 2.78
N ASN A 237 -17.29 -22.43 3.14
CA ASN A 237 -17.41 -21.30 2.24
C ASN A 237 -16.40 -21.36 1.08
N LYS A 238 -15.15 -21.72 1.35
CA LYS A 238 -14.14 -21.95 0.29
C LYS A 238 -14.53 -23.07 -0.69
N ASN A 239 -15.21 -24.12 -0.21
CA ASN A 239 -15.65 -25.19 -1.08
C ASN A 239 -16.87 -24.80 -1.93
N LEU A 240 -17.72 -23.89 -1.45
CA LEU A 240 -18.86 -23.37 -2.20
C LEU A 240 -18.47 -22.33 -3.26
N ALA A 241 -17.34 -21.68 -3.11
CA ALA A 241 -16.80 -20.68 -4.03
C ALA A 241 -15.95 -21.27 -5.17
N ARG A 242 -15.76 -22.58 -5.22
CA ARG A 242 -15.09 -23.32 -6.29
C ARG A 242 -16.09 -23.86 -7.29
#